data_0f82931eafd467d3d41b55544b2c0d2b
#
_entry.id   0f82931eafd467d3d41b55544b2c0d2b
#
_cell.length_a   1.000
_cell.length_b   1.000
_cell.length_c   1.000
_cell.angle_alpha   90.00
_cell.angle_beta   90.00
_cell.angle_gamma   90.00
#
_symmetry.space_group_name_H-M   'P 1'
#
loop_
_entity.id
_entity.type
_entity.pdbx_description
1 polymer ?
#
loop_
_entity_poly.entity_id
_entity_poly.type
_entity_poly.pdbx_seq_one_letter_code
_entity_poly.pdbx_strand_id
1 'polypeptide(L)'
;PNDNGGLTYNLPNGDIYDHSQSNADAWVMKLGATLNKNFGANGEHYVNAVAGFEMRSRHSYSDKYRKLGYDGQTLSWQPIDQVALKDGVTWWNGDTHRYYADNYDGFGDVENKELSYFLSATYTYDNRYTGSASLRFDESNLFGVSHKYRRNPIYAFGASWNIKNEKFFHFDPITTLLLRASFGLTGNFDRSGATTPVMVGRKTYLPAINDYVVRLTTPPNPKLRWERNRSVNLSLDFGVWNRINGTLTYYNNYCYDLLGNTL
;
A
#
# COMPACT_ATOMS: atom_id res chain seq x y z
N PRO A 1 22.51 -42.44 -17.91
CA PRO A 1 23.00 -43.42 -18.93
C PRO A 1 21.82 -44.20 -19.47
N ASN A 2 21.78 -44.46 -20.76
CA ASN A 2 20.83 -45.38 -21.34
C ASN A 2 21.41 -46.80 -21.25
N ASP A 3 20.60 -47.84 -21.56
CA ASP A 3 21.00 -49.23 -21.46
C ASP A 3 22.25 -49.62 -22.27
N ASN A 4 22.66 -48.77 -23.19
CA ASN A 4 23.86 -48.94 -24.01
C ASN A 4 25.06 -48.08 -23.54
N GLY A 5 25.01 -47.53 -22.32
CA GLY A 5 26.09 -46.70 -21.75
C GLY A 5 26.22 -45.29 -22.31
N GLY A 6 25.28 -44.87 -23.17
CA GLY A 6 25.21 -43.48 -23.66
C GLY A 6 24.53 -42.53 -22.68
N LEU A 7 24.72 -41.23 -22.91
CA LEU A 7 24.02 -40.16 -22.17
C LEU A 7 22.69 -39.88 -22.83
N THR A 8 21.64 -39.82 -22.03
CA THR A 8 20.31 -39.37 -22.43
C THR A 8 20.10 -37.95 -21.82
N TYR A 9 19.74 -37.02 -22.65
CA TYR A 9 19.41 -35.67 -22.19
C TYR A 9 17.92 -35.62 -21.83
N ASN A 10 17.62 -35.43 -20.54
CA ASN A 10 16.25 -35.37 -20.06
C ASN A 10 15.63 -33.99 -20.20
N LEU A 11 16.47 -32.96 -20.36
CA LEU A 11 16.07 -31.64 -20.74
C LEU A 11 16.54 -31.37 -22.17
N PRO A 12 15.73 -30.71 -23.01
CA PRO A 12 16.12 -30.41 -24.39
C PRO A 12 17.31 -29.46 -24.42
N ASN A 13 18.20 -29.67 -25.40
CA ASN A 13 19.25 -28.71 -25.70
C ASN A 13 18.64 -27.42 -26.25
N GLY A 14 19.24 -26.30 -25.89
CA GLY A 14 18.82 -24.95 -26.29
C GLY A 14 18.75 -24.02 -25.10
N ASP A 15 18.33 -22.82 -25.33
CA ASP A 15 18.19 -21.81 -24.31
C ASP A 15 16.92 -22.00 -23.46
N ILE A 16 16.86 -21.28 -22.36
CA ILE A 16 15.65 -21.17 -21.54
C ILE A 16 15.01 -19.81 -21.85
N TYR A 17 13.76 -19.85 -22.27
CA TYR A 17 12.97 -18.64 -22.48
C TYR A 17 11.98 -18.46 -21.32
N ASP A 18 12.19 -17.41 -20.53
CA ASP A 18 11.28 -16.99 -19.47
C ASP A 18 10.44 -15.81 -19.97
N HIS A 19 9.13 -15.97 -19.94
CA HIS A 19 8.17 -14.91 -20.20
C HIS A 19 7.48 -14.50 -18.92
N SER A 20 7.35 -13.19 -18.73
CA SER A 20 6.50 -12.63 -17.68
C SER A 20 5.88 -11.34 -18.18
N GLN A 21 4.58 -11.27 -18.16
CA GLN A 21 3.82 -10.09 -18.54
C GLN A 21 2.88 -9.71 -17.38
N SER A 22 2.78 -8.40 -17.13
CA SER A 22 1.82 -7.86 -16.18
C SER A 22 1.15 -6.63 -16.77
N ASN A 23 -0.17 -6.63 -16.76
CA ASN A 23 -1.01 -5.53 -17.20
C ASN A 23 -1.81 -5.03 -15.99
N ALA A 24 -2.03 -3.73 -15.92
CA ALA A 24 -2.86 -3.15 -14.88
C ALA A 24 -3.72 -2.04 -15.46
N ASP A 25 -5.01 -2.15 -15.20
CA ASP A 25 -6.00 -1.12 -15.47
C ASP A 25 -6.38 -0.44 -14.16
N ALA A 26 -6.40 0.89 -14.18
CA ALA A 26 -6.77 1.65 -13.00
C ALA A 26 -7.64 2.83 -13.38
N TRP A 27 -8.65 3.09 -12.56
CA TRP A 27 -9.45 4.30 -12.65
C TRP A 27 -9.65 4.92 -11.28
N VAL A 28 -9.80 6.23 -11.28
CA VAL A 28 -10.10 7.02 -10.08
C VAL A 28 -11.24 7.97 -10.41
N MET A 29 -12.27 7.96 -9.58
CA MET A 29 -13.35 8.92 -9.60
C MET A 29 -13.32 9.71 -8.30
N LYS A 30 -13.28 11.03 -8.40
CA LYS A 30 -13.31 11.94 -7.26
C LYS A 30 -14.37 12.99 -7.46
N LEU A 31 -15.25 13.17 -6.48
CA LEU A 31 -16.21 14.24 -6.43
C LEU A 31 -15.99 15.02 -5.14
N GLY A 32 -15.98 16.35 -5.26
CA GLY A 32 -15.77 17.22 -4.12
C GLY A 32 -16.47 18.57 -4.29
N ALA A 33 -16.83 19.15 -3.16
CA ALA A 33 -17.36 20.50 -3.06
C ALA A 33 -16.45 21.33 -2.16
N THR A 34 -16.23 22.58 -2.54
CA THR A 34 -15.42 23.54 -1.79
C THR A 34 -16.27 24.74 -1.42
N LEU A 35 -16.18 25.15 -0.17
CA LEU A 35 -16.79 26.36 0.37
C LEU A 35 -15.68 27.30 0.80
N ASN A 36 -15.70 28.54 0.27
CA ASN A 36 -14.85 29.64 0.71
C ASN A 36 -15.76 30.81 1.02
N LYS A 37 -15.71 31.32 2.24
CA LYS A 37 -16.57 32.45 2.63
C LYS A 37 -15.90 33.31 3.68
N ASN A 38 -15.94 34.62 3.42
CA ASN A 38 -15.69 35.67 4.40
C ASN A 38 -17.04 36.21 4.91
N PHE A 39 -17.14 36.47 6.20
CA PHE A 39 -18.32 37.06 6.82
C PHE A 39 -17.92 37.87 8.06
N GLY A 40 -18.89 38.59 8.64
CA GLY A 40 -18.65 39.59 9.66
C GLY A 40 -18.62 41.00 9.08
N ALA A 41 -18.78 42.05 9.93
CA ALA A 41 -18.90 43.44 9.50
C ALA A 41 -17.63 43.95 8.79
N ASN A 42 -16.45 43.43 9.19
CA ASN A 42 -15.15 43.79 8.62
C ASN A 42 -14.47 42.59 7.91
N GLY A 43 -15.21 41.50 7.63
CA GLY A 43 -14.66 40.29 7.02
C GLY A 43 -13.72 39.54 7.94
N GLU A 44 -13.87 39.69 9.25
CA GLU A 44 -13.01 39.10 10.28
C GLU A 44 -13.10 37.57 10.40
N HIS A 45 -14.16 36.99 9.86
CA HIS A 45 -14.37 35.54 9.85
C HIS A 45 -14.08 34.97 8.45
N TYR A 46 -13.18 34.01 8.38
CA TYR A 46 -12.89 33.27 7.16
C TYR A 46 -13.11 31.79 7.36
N VAL A 47 -13.90 31.17 6.51
CA VAL A 47 -14.12 29.72 6.47
C VAL A 47 -13.69 29.19 5.11
N ASN A 48 -12.88 28.15 5.14
CA ASN A 48 -12.60 27.29 4.00
C ASN A 48 -12.99 25.85 4.37
N ALA A 49 -13.79 25.19 3.56
CA ALA A 49 -14.16 23.79 3.77
C ALA A 49 -14.19 23.04 2.45
N VAL A 50 -13.74 21.80 2.49
CA VAL A 50 -13.78 20.86 1.37
C VAL A 50 -14.38 19.56 1.87
N ALA A 51 -15.36 19.02 1.15
CA ALA A 51 -15.94 17.72 1.41
C ALA A 51 -16.05 16.94 0.10
N GLY A 52 -15.91 15.62 0.18
CA GLY A 52 -16.06 14.81 -1.02
C GLY A 52 -15.86 13.32 -0.77
N PHE A 53 -15.90 12.58 -1.88
CA PHE A 53 -15.56 11.18 -1.87
C PHE A 53 -14.65 10.84 -3.06
N GLU A 54 -13.90 9.76 -2.91
CA GLU A 54 -13.01 9.21 -3.92
C GLU A 54 -13.22 7.70 -4.00
N MET A 55 -13.39 7.20 -5.22
CA MET A 55 -13.43 5.78 -5.52
C MET A 55 -12.24 5.46 -6.41
N ARG A 56 -11.54 4.37 -6.09
CA ARG A 56 -10.41 3.88 -6.87
C ARG A 56 -10.56 2.39 -7.09
N SER A 57 -10.30 1.95 -8.31
CA SER A 57 -10.16 0.53 -8.63
C SER A 57 -8.89 0.32 -9.43
N ARG A 58 -8.15 -0.73 -9.09
CA ARG A 58 -7.01 -1.21 -9.84
C ARG A 58 -7.15 -2.71 -10.00
N HIS A 59 -7.20 -3.16 -11.23
CA HIS A 59 -7.18 -4.56 -11.61
C HIS A 59 -5.82 -4.88 -12.24
N SER A 60 -5.12 -5.86 -11.73
CA SER A 60 -3.82 -6.30 -12.24
C SER A 60 -3.92 -7.76 -12.63
N TYR A 61 -3.61 -8.04 -13.87
CA TYR A 61 -3.52 -9.38 -14.43
C TYR A 61 -2.08 -9.65 -14.84
N SER A 62 -1.57 -10.84 -14.50
CA SER A 62 -0.23 -11.25 -14.89
C SER A 62 -0.21 -12.72 -15.32
N ASP A 63 0.65 -13.02 -16.26
CA ASP A 63 0.99 -14.38 -16.65
C ASP A 63 2.50 -14.54 -16.76
N LYS A 64 2.95 -15.74 -16.49
CA LYS A 64 4.34 -16.14 -16.65
C LYS A 64 4.43 -17.60 -17.08
N TYR A 65 5.41 -17.90 -17.90
CA TYR A 65 5.72 -19.27 -18.32
C TYR A 65 7.18 -19.41 -18.71
N ARG A 66 7.67 -20.65 -18.67
CA ARG A 66 9.02 -21.04 -19.09
C ARG A 66 8.97 -22.02 -20.23
N LYS A 67 9.78 -21.79 -21.28
CA LYS A 67 10.02 -22.72 -22.39
C LYS A 67 11.46 -23.19 -22.36
N LEU A 68 11.65 -24.50 -22.49
CA LEU A 68 12.96 -25.13 -22.56
C LEU A 68 13.30 -25.52 -24.00
N GLY A 69 14.60 -25.62 -24.30
CA GLY A 69 15.08 -25.87 -25.65
C GLY A 69 14.66 -24.79 -26.64
N TYR A 70 14.67 -23.54 -26.18
CA TYR A 70 14.34 -22.39 -27.01
C TYR A 70 15.47 -22.06 -27.99
N ASP A 71 15.10 -21.76 -29.22
CA ASP A 71 16.01 -21.28 -30.25
C ASP A 71 15.58 -19.85 -30.66
N GLY A 72 16.41 -18.88 -30.33
CA GLY A 72 16.15 -17.46 -30.62
C GLY A 72 16.18 -17.08 -32.09
N GLN A 73 16.74 -17.93 -32.96
CA GLN A 73 16.77 -17.68 -34.40
C GLN A 73 15.49 -18.12 -35.08
N THR A 74 14.96 -19.29 -34.67
CA THR A 74 13.74 -19.86 -35.25
C THR A 74 12.51 -19.55 -34.44
N LEU A 75 12.66 -18.95 -33.25
CA LEU A 75 11.59 -18.64 -32.28
C LEU A 75 10.76 -19.89 -31.90
N SER A 76 11.44 -21.04 -31.86
CA SER A 76 10.83 -22.32 -31.54
C SER A 76 11.31 -22.84 -30.19
N TRP A 77 10.61 -23.85 -29.65
CA TRP A 77 11.01 -24.57 -28.44
C TRP A 77 10.68 -26.04 -28.57
N GLN A 78 11.26 -26.86 -27.71
CA GLN A 78 11.03 -28.29 -27.70
C GLN A 78 10.03 -28.70 -26.63
N PRO A 79 9.10 -29.64 -26.92
CA PRO A 79 8.21 -30.19 -25.92
C PRO A 79 9.01 -30.98 -24.89
N ILE A 80 8.54 -30.97 -23.63
CA ILE A 80 9.11 -31.73 -22.52
C ILE A 80 8.06 -32.65 -21.93
N ASP A 81 8.53 -33.84 -21.48
CA ASP A 81 7.70 -34.71 -20.67
C ASP A 81 7.71 -34.24 -19.22
N GLN A 82 6.69 -33.44 -18.85
CA GLN A 82 6.57 -32.91 -17.51
C GLN A 82 6.32 -33.99 -16.46
N VAL A 83 5.72 -35.11 -16.81
CA VAL A 83 5.45 -36.21 -15.87
C VAL A 83 6.74 -36.88 -15.52
N ALA A 84 7.52 -37.31 -16.51
CA ALA A 84 8.83 -37.90 -16.29
C ALA A 84 9.78 -37.00 -15.50
N LEU A 85 9.76 -35.69 -15.75
CA LEU A 85 10.58 -34.76 -15.01
C LEU A 85 10.15 -34.56 -13.55
N LYS A 86 8.86 -34.64 -13.25
CA LYS A 86 8.32 -34.58 -11.89
C LYS A 86 8.58 -35.90 -11.09
N ASP A 87 8.49 -37.02 -11.74
CA ASP A 87 8.78 -38.34 -11.11
C ASP A 87 10.26 -38.45 -10.76
N GLY A 88 11.09 -37.76 -11.49
CA GLY A 88 12.51 -37.65 -11.24
C GLY A 88 13.35 -38.39 -12.27
N VAL A 89 14.45 -37.80 -12.60
CA VAL A 89 15.43 -38.27 -13.59
C VAL A 89 16.72 -38.62 -12.88
N THR A 90 17.22 -39.82 -13.08
CA THR A 90 18.49 -40.22 -12.51
C THR A 90 19.64 -39.65 -13.33
N TRP A 91 20.52 -38.92 -12.67
CA TRP A 91 21.72 -38.36 -13.26
C TRP A 91 22.83 -39.41 -13.38
N TRP A 92 23.86 -39.05 -14.11
CA TRP A 92 25.02 -39.89 -14.33
C TRP A 92 25.74 -40.34 -13.03
N ASN A 93 25.60 -39.54 -11.95
CA ASN A 93 26.16 -39.82 -10.62
C ASN A 93 25.24 -40.71 -9.73
N GLY A 94 24.09 -41.11 -10.25
CA GLY A 94 23.11 -41.92 -9.52
C GLY A 94 22.08 -41.11 -8.73
N ASP A 95 22.23 -39.79 -8.64
CA ASP A 95 21.26 -38.91 -7.94
C ASP A 95 19.98 -38.73 -8.77
N THR A 96 18.84 -38.70 -8.11
CA THR A 96 17.56 -38.42 -8.74
C THR A 96 17.20 -36.93 -8.56
N HIS A 97 17.07 -36.22 -9.65
CA HIS A 97 16.65 -34.86 -9.67
C HIS A 97 15.25 -34.71 -10.26
N ARG A 98 14.44 -33.85 -9.65
CA ARG A 98 13.08 -33.53 -10.10
C ARG A 98 13.04 -32.12 -10.62
N TYR A 99 12.35 -31.92 -11.74
CA TYR A 99 12.11 -30.61 -12.32
C TYR A 99 10.61 -30.34 -12.41
N TYR A 100 10.19 -29.24 -11.83
CA TYR A 100 8.79 -28.82 -11.77
C TYR A 100 8.61 -27.61 -12.67
N ALA A 101 8.24 -27.83 -13.94
CA ALA A 101 8.03 -26.75 -14.91
C ALA A 101 6.91 -25.81 -14.46
N ASP A 102 5.88 -26.33 -13.83
CA ASP A 102 4.74 -25.56 -13.28
C ASP A 102 5.13 -24.58 -12.15
N ASN A 103 6.31 -24.68 -11.54
CA ASN A 103 6.81 -23.64 -10.65
C ASN A 103 7.13 -22.34 -11.38
N TYR A 104 7.34 -22.40 -12.68
CA TYR A 104 7.65 -21.25 -13.53
C TYR A 104 6.43 -20.72 -14.27
N ASP A 105 5.36 -21.51 -14.34
CA ASP A 105 4.09 -21.11 -14.94
C ASP A 105 3.16 -20.53 -13.89
N GLY A 106 2.40 -19.54 -14.23
CA GLY A 106 1.45 -18.95 -13.30
C GLY A 106 0.63 -17.83 -13.87
N PHE A 107 -0.52 -17.65 -13.27
CA PHE A 107 -1.42 -16.55 -13.51
C PHE A 107 -1.64 -15.80 -12.22
N GLY A 108 -1.73 -14.49 -12.30
CA GLY A 108 -2.11 -13.63 -11.19
C GLY A 108 -3.28 -12.76 -11.64
N ASP A 109 -4.27 -12.66 -10.76
CA ASP A 109 -5.44 -11.79 -10.94
C ASP A 109 -5.73 -11.15 -9.61
N VAL A 110 -5.53 -9.82 -9.53
CA VAL A 110 -5.67 -9.05 -8.29
C VAL A 110 -6.48 -7.80 -8.56
N GLU A 111 -7.60 -7.67 -7.88
CA GLU A 111 -8.43 -6.48 -7.92
C GLU A 111 -8.44 -5.77 -6.57
N ASN A 112 -7.97 -4.51 -6.56
CA ASN A 112 -7.96 -3.63 -5.40
C ASN A 112 -8.99 -2.52 -5.59
N LYS A 113 -9.93 -2.43 -4.65
CA LYS A 113 -10.97 -1.39 -4.60
C LYS A 113 -10.84 -0.60 -3.33
N GLU A 114 -10.82 0.71 -3.47
CA GLU A 114 -10.74 1.65 -2.36
C GLU A 114 -11.88 2.67 -2.48
N LEU A 115 -12.48 2.99 -1.34
CA LEU A 115 -13.51 4.03 -1.21
C LEU A 115 -13.13 4.93 -0.04
N SER A 116 -13.15 6.23 -0.28
CA SER A 116 -12.76 7.21 0.73
C SER A 116 -13.78 8.34 0.78
N TYR A 117 -14.13 8.76 2.00
CA TYR A 117 -14.90 9.97 2.27
C TYR A 117 -14.01 10.93 3.04
N PHE A 118 -14.03 12.19 2.66
CA PHE A 118 -13.19 13.19 3.31
C PHE A 118 -13.94 14.50 3.56
N LEU A 119 -13.59 15.13 4.67
CA LEU A 119 -14.01 16.45 5.07
C LEU A 119 -12.80 17.17 5.65
N SER A 120 -12.55 18.38 5.21
CA SER A 120 -11.55 19.28 5.80
C SER A 120 -12.13 20.66 5.94
N ALA A 121 -11.91 21.29 7.05
CA ALA A 121 -12.37 22.66 7.31
C ALA A 121 -11.30 23.46 8.05
N THR A 122 -11.19 24.72 7.69
CA THR A 122 -10.34 25.71 8.36
C THR A 122 -11.18 26.94 8.64
N TYR A 123 -11.08 27.44 9.85
CA TYR A 123 -11.72 28.68 10.28
C TYR A 123 -10.67 29.62 10.84
N THR A 124 -10.65 30.84 10.34
CA THR A 124 -9.75 31.91 10.80
C THR A 124 -10.56 33.09 11.29
N TYR A 125 -10.23 33.57 12.47
CA TYR A 125 -10.81 34.76 13.07
C TYR A 125 -9.77 35.88 13.16
N ASP A 126 -10.09 37.02 12.54
CA ASP A 126 -9.35 38.29 12.57
C ASP A 126 -7.85 38.11 12.25
N ASN A 127 -7.49 37.15 11.39
CA ASN A 127 -6.10 36.77 11.09
C ASN A 127 -5.22 36.50 12.33
N ARG A 128 -5.86 36.24 13.48
CA ARG A 128 -5.20 35.97 14.76
C ARG A 128 -5.29 34.50 15.17
N TYR A 129 -6.48 33.94 15.06
CA TYR A 129 -6.75 32.58 15.49
C TYR A 129 -7.20 31.74 14.30
N THR A 130 -6.55 30.60 14.09
CA THR A 130 -6.96 29.67 13.05
C THR A 130 -7.14 28.29 13.68
N GLY A 131 -8.31 27.70 13.46
CA GLY A 131 -8.59 26.30 13.77
C GLY A 131 -8.76 25.49 12.50
N SER A 132 -8.23 24.30 12.45
CA SER A 132 -8.42 23.37 11.34
C SER A 132 -8.82 21.99 11.82
N ALA A 133 -9.66 21.33 11.07
CA ALA A 133 -10.05 19.94 11.31
C ALA A 133 -10.14 19.20 9.98
N SER A 134 -9.62 17.98 9.95
CA SER A 134 -9.81 17.07 8.82
C SER A 134 -10.24 15.71 9.31
N LEU A 135 -11.09 15.07 8.53
CA LEU A 135 -11.62 13.73 8.77
C LEU A 135 -11.66 12.98 7.46
N ARG A 136 -11.13 11.76 7.44
CA ARG A 136 -11.18 10.87 6.30
C ARG A 136 -11.50 9.47 6.76
N PHE A 137 -12.38 8.81 6.04
CA PHE A 137 -12.71 7.40 6.21
C PHE A 137 -12.30 6.65 4.96
N ASP A 138 -11.37 5.73 5.10
CA ASP A 138 -10.90 4.89 4.01
C ASP A 138 -11.41 3.46 4.22
N GLU A 139 -11.95 2.88 3.16
CA GLU A 139 -12.36 1.48 3.08
C GLU A 139 -11.60 0.80 1.92
N SER A 140 -11.16 -0.44 2.12
CA SER A 140 -10.51 -1.24 1.09
C SER A 140 -11.02 -2.67 1.11
N ASN A 141 -11.11 -3.31 -0.05
CA ASN A 141 -11.43 -4.74 -0.17
C ASN A 141 -10.28 -5.65 0.31
N LEU A 142 -9.09 -5.10 0.57
CA LEU A 142 -7.95 -5.83 1.15
C LEU A 142 -8.18 -6.21 2.61
N PHE A 143 -9.09 -5.52 3.31
CA PHE A 143 -9.45 -5.84 4.68
C PHE A 143 -10.73 -6.67 4.70
N GLY A 144 -10.64 -7.82 5.35
CA GLY A 144 -11.66 -8.84 5.31
C GLY A 144 -12.99 -8.51 5.97
N VAL A 145 -13.65 -9.56 6.38
CA VAL A 145 -15.07 -9.73 6.68
C VAL A 145 -15.63 -8.79 7.76
N SER A 146 -14.80 -8.25 8.66
CA SER A 146 -15.29 -7.41 9.76
C SER A 146 -15.29 -5.93 9.39
N HIS A 147 -16.47 -5.33 9.26
CA HIS A 147 -16.66 -3.89 9.05
C HIS A 147 -15.88 -3.01 10.05
N LYS A 148 -15.67 -3.50 11.27
CA LYS A 148 -14.95 -2.79 12.33
C LYS A 148 -13.48 -2.51 11.97
N TYR A 149 -12.83 -3.43 11.26
CA TYR A 149 -11.40 -3.33 10.89
C TYR A 149 -11.20 -2.83 9.46
N ARG A 150 -12.26 -2.84 8.67
CA ARG A 150 -12.26 -2.40 7.27
C ARG A 150 -12.18 -0.88 7.14
N ARG A 151 -12.82 -0.15 8.06
CA ARG A 151 -12.84 1.31 8.10
C ARG A 151 -11.69 1.83 8.91
N ASN A 152 -10.93 2.72 8.32
CA ASN A 152 -9.85 3.42 9.00
C ASN A 152 -10.20 4.90 9.11
N PRO A 153 -10.58 5.40 10.30
CA PRO A 153 -10.74 6.82 10.54
C PRO A 153 -9.37 7.49 10.65
N ILE A 154 -9.11 8.42 9.75
CA ILE A 154 -7.96 9.31 9.76
C ILE A 154 -8.48 10.69 10.13
N TYR A 155 -7.89 11.34 11.12
CA TYR A 155 -8.29 12.68 11.52
C TYR A 155 -7.10 13.50 11.98
N ALA A 156 -7.21 14.80 11.76
CA ALA A 156 -6.25 15.75 12.27
C ALA A 156 -6.95 17.03 12.72
N PHE A 157 -6.43 17.61 13.77
CA PHE A 157 -6.83 18.91 14.30
C PHE A 157 -5.61 19.79 14.37
N GLY A 158 -5.80 21.06 14.04
CA GLY A 158 -4.76 22.07 14.12
C GLY A 158 -5.31 23.35 14.73
N ALA A 159 -4.46 24.02 15.46
CA ALA A 159 -4.74 25.38 15.93
C ALA A 159 -3.50 26.25 15.73
N SER A 160 -3.70 27.50 15.37
CA SER A 160 -2.63 28.47 15.34
C SER A 160 -3.07 29.80 15.94
N TRP A 161 -2.12 30.44 16.60
CA TRP A 161 -2.31 31.74 17.21
C TRP A 161 -1.22 32.68 16.73
N ASN A 162 -1.65 33.70 15.99
CA ASN A 162 -0.76 34.76 15.54
C ASN A 162 -0.66 35.86 16.62
N ILE A 163 0.31 35.67 17.52
CA ILE A 163 0.52 36.53 18.67
C ILE A 163 0.94 37.96 18.22
N LYS A 164 1.64 38.05 17.09
CA LYS A 164 2.06 39.36 16.54
C LYS A 164 0.87 40.25 16.20
N ASN A 165 -0.26 39.66 15.78
CA ASN A 165 -1.46 40.42 15.41
C ASN A 165 -2.35 40.79 16.60
N GLU A 166 -1.94 40.43 17.82
CA GLU A 166 -2.70 40.76 19.03
C GLU A 166 -2.58 42.23 19.39
N LYS A 167 -3.69 42.79 19.84
CA LYS A 167 -3.80 44.22 20.24
C LYS A 167 -2.89 44.60 21.41
N PHE A 168 -2.47 43.65 22.23
CA PHE A 168 -1.57 43.86 23.36
C PHE A 168 -0.09 43.74 22.97
N PHE A 169 0.22 43.23 21.75
CA PHE A 169 1.59 42.99 21.34
C PHE A 169 2.20 44.17 20.58
N HIS A 170 2.99 44.98 21.26
CA HIS A 170 3.57 46.24 20.73
C HIS A 170 5.11 46.19 20.80
N PHE A 171 5.73 45.14 20.29
CA PHE A 171 7.19 45.02 20.27
C PHE A 171 7.69 44.94 18.82
N ASP A 172 8.18 46.12 18.31
CA ASP A 172 8.53 46.30 16.89
C ASP A 172 9.66 45.40 16.39
N PRO A 173 10.70 45.05 17.19
CA PRO A 173 11.75 44.14 16.74
C PRO A 173 11.23 42.76 16.32
N ILE A 174 10.13 42.28 16.89
CA ILE A 174 9.51 41.03 16.50
C ILE A 174 8.54 41.29 15.35
N THR A 175 8.85 40.71 14.19
CA THR A 175 8.08 40.86 12.95
C THR A 175 7.10 39.70 12.72
N THR A 176 7.41 38.54 13.28
CA THR A 176 6.55 37.35 13.26
C THR A 176 6.57 36.67 14.61
N LEU A 177 5.43 36.30 15.14
CA LEU A 177 5.32 35.44 16.31
C LEU A 177 4.03 34.62 16.20
N LEU A 178 4.18 33.35 15.78
CA LEU A 178 3.07 32.46 15.49
C LEU A 178 3.27 31.13 16.23
N LEU A 179 2.34 30.80 17.09
CA LEU A 179 2.28 29.52 17.77
C LEU A 179 1.34 28.58 17.02
N ARG A 180 1.79 27.36 16.75
CA ARG A 180 1.00 26.31 16.08
C ARG A 180 1.01 25.03 16.88
N ALA A 181 -0.14 24.38 16.98
CA ALA A 181 -0.27 23.07 17.56
C ALA A 181 -1.07 22.18 16.61
N SER A 182 -0.69 20.93 16.46
CA SER A 182 -1.46 19.96 15.72
C SER A 182 -1.44 18.57 16.37
N PHE A 183 -2.55 17.87 16.20
CA PHE A 183 -2.72 16.49 16.61
C PHE A 183 -3.35 15.72 15.44
N GLY A 184 -2.81 14.54 15.11
CA GLY A 184 -3.33 13.73 14.03
C GLY A 184 -3.20 12.24 14.30
N LEU A 185 -4.15 11.48 13.74
CA LEU A 185 -4.11 10.04 13.63
C LEU A 185 -4.12 9.66 12.15
N THR A 186 -3.08 8.95 11.71
CA THR A 186 -2.98 8.40 10.37
C THR A 186 -2.92 6.87 10.42
N GLY A 187 -3.26 6.23 9.33
CA GLY A 187 -3.19 4.79 9.19
C GLY A 187 -2.43 4.38 7.95
N ASN A 188 -1.81 3.20 8.02
CA ASN A 188 -1.14 2.55 6.91
C ASN A 188 -1.53 1.07 6.88
N PHE A 189 -1.34 0.40 5.75
CA PHE A 189 -1.53 -1.04 5.61
C PHE A 189 -0.54 -1.63 4.61
N ASP A 190 -0.25 -2.91 4.81
CA ASP A 190 0.57 -3.67 3.89
C ASP A 190 -0.19 -3.99 2.60
N ARG A 191 0.32 -3.53 1.47
CA ARG A 191 -0.19 -3.82 0.12
C ARG A 191 0.52 -5.00 -0.54
N SER A 192 1.53 -5.57 0.09
CA SER A 192 2.33 -6.66 -0.50
C SER A 192 1.57 -7.99 -0.58
N GLY A 193 0.41 -8.09 0.10
CA GLY A 193 -0.36 -9.32 0.19
C GLY A 193 0.26 -10.37 1.12
N ALA A 194 1.30 -10.01 1.88
CA ALA A 194 1.92 -10.89 2.86
C ALA A 194 0.96 -11.23 4.01
N THR A 195 0.01 -10.32 4.29
CA THR A 195 -1.05 -10.52 5.26
C THR A 195 -2.39 -10.61 4.53
N THR A 196 -3.20 -11.60 4.86
CA THR A 196 -4.53 -11.76 4.29
C THR A 196 -5.58 -11.96 5.39
N PRO A 197 -6.73 -11.26 5.29
CA PRO A 197 -7.82 -11.45 6.23
C PRO A 197 -8.62 -12.74 5.97
N VAL A 198 -8.45 -13.33 4.79
CA VAL A 198 -9.14 -14.54 4.36
C VAL A 198 -8.18 -15.71 4.24
N MET A 199 -8.72 -16.91 4.33
CA MET A 199 -7.97 -18.14 4.12
C MET A 199 -7.48 -18.23 2.69
N VAL A 200 -6.20 -18.47 2.49
CA VAL A 200 -5.61 -18.72 1.17
C VAL A 200 -5.24 -20.19 1.06
N GLY A 201 -5.76 -20.84 0.04
CA GLY A 201 -5.44 -22.21 -0.31
C GLY A 201 -4.77 -22.30 -1.67
N ARG A 202 -3.80 -23.19 -1.79
CA ARG A 202 -3.13 -23.49 -3.05
C ARG A 202 -3.57 -24.87 -3.54
N LYS A 203 -4.05 -24.94 -4.78
CA LYS A 203 -4.35 -26.20 -5.45
C LYS A 203 -3.03 -26.91 -5.76
N THR A 204 -2.87 -28.11 -5.23
CA THR A 204 -1.65 -28.92 -5.37
C THR A 204 -2.05 -30.32 -5.81
N TYR A 205 -1.39 -30.83 -6.87
CA TYR A 205 -1.58 -32.22 -7.28
C TYR A 205 -0.96 -33.16 -6.26
N LEU A 206 -1.73 -34.17 -5.82
CA LEU A 206 -1.27 -35.19 -4.89
C LEU A 206 -1.20 -36.55 -5.60
N PRO A 207 0.00 -37.02 -5.98
CA PRO A 207 0.16 -38.25 -6.76
C PRO A 207 -0.46 -39.49 -6.08
N ALA A 208 -0.45 -39.52 -4.74
CA ALA A 208 -0.97 -40.64 -3.96
C ALA A 208 -2.46 -40.93 -4.20
N ILE A 209 -3.24 -39.93 -4.60
CA ILE A 209 -4.67 -40.09 -4.88
C ILE A 209 -5.02 -39.74 -6.33
N ASN A 210 -4.00 -39.42 -7.14
CA ASN A 210 -4.13 -39.00 -8.54
C ASN A 210 -5.16 -37.87 -8.75
N ASP A 211 -5.16 -36.89 -7.81
CA ASP A 211 -6.10 -35.76 -7.83
C ASP A 211 -5.48 -34.52 -7.23
N TYR A 212 -6.16 -33.39 -7.41
CA TYR A 212 -5.78 -32.12 -6.83
C TYR A 212 -6.43 -31.92 -5.46
N VAL A 213 -5.64 -31.49 -4.52
CA VAL A 213 -6.08 -31.04 -3.19
C VAL A 213 -5.81 -29.57 -3.00
N VAL A 214 -6.63 -28.91 -2.20
CA VAL A 214 -6.36 -27.56 -1.76
C VAL A 214 -5.65 -27.61 -0.42
N ARG A 215 -4.40 -27.19 -0.40
CA ARG A 215 -3.63 -27.05 0.85
C ARG A 215 -3.75 -25.62 1.34
N LEU A 216 -4.09 -25.49 2.61
CA LEU A 216 -4.07 -24.20 3.28
C LEU A 216 -2.62 -23.69 3.37
N THR A 217 -2.35 -22.52 2.77
CA THR A 217 -1.02 -21.91 2.78
C THR A 217 -0.94 -20.78 3.81
N THR A 218 -2.04 -20.07 4.01
CA THR A 218 -2.09 -18.97 4.95
C THR A 218 -3.39 -19.05 5.75
N PRO A 219 -3.33 -19.17 7.08
CA PRO A 219 -4.52 -19.12 7.92
C PRO A 219 -5.15 -17.73 7.87
N PRO A 220 -6.49 -17.64 8.03
CA PRO A 220 -7.16 -16.36 8.02
C PRO A 220 -6.80 -15.54 9.26
N ASN A 221 -6.62 -14.24 9.08
CA ASN A 221 -6.51 -13.29 10.19
C ASN A 221 -7.69 -12.30 10.18
N PRO A 222 -8.82 -12.67 10.81
CA PRO A 222 -10.00 -11.80 10.84
C PRO A 222 -9.82 -10.54 11.69
N LYS A 223 -8.73 -10.46 12.45
CA LYS A 223 -8.37 -9.29 13.28
C LYS A 223 -7.39 -8.36 12.59
N LEU A 224 -7.04 -8.65 11.33
CA LEU A 224 -6.16 -7.77 10.55
C LEU A 224 -6.74 -6.36 10.51
N ARG A 225 -5.93 -5.39 10.87
CA ARG A 225 -6.31 -3.99 10.98
C ARG A 225 -5.20 -3.09 10.48
N TRP A 226 -5.53 -1.84 10.29
CA TRP A 226 -4.59 -0.81 9.88
C TRP A 226 -3.56 -0.53 10.98
N GLU A 227 -2.32 -0.37 10.59
CA GLU A 227 -1.31 0.25 11.44
C GLU A 227 -1.71 1.69 11.72
N ARG A 228 -1.38 2.19 12.91
CA ARG A 228 -1.76 3.53 13.32
C ARG A 228 -0.54 4.33 13.76
N ASN A 229 -0.51 5.58 13.33
CA ASN A 229 0.48 6.55 13.77
C ASN A 229 -0.24 7.79 14.34
N ARG A 230 0.03 8.06 15.60
CA ARG A 230 -0.44 9.25 16.31
C ARG A 230 0.68 10.26 16.34
N SER A 231 0.42 11.47 15.82
CA SER A 231 1.39 12.56 15.77
C SER A 231 0.89 13.76 16.56
N VAL A 232 1.77 14.33 17.37
CA VAL A 232 1.56 15.61 18.08
C VAL A 232 2.69 16.53 17.69
N ASN A 233 2.37 17.73 17.24
CA ASN A 233 3.36 18.75 16.89
C ASN A 233 3.03 20.08 17.57
N LEU A 234 4.05 20.75 18.05
CA LEU A 234 4.00 22.09 18.59
C LEU A 234 5.11 22.91 17.95
N SER A 235 4.79 24.03 17.33
CA SER A 235 5.77 24.86 16.62
C SER A 235 5.60 26.34 16.97
N LEU A 236 6.72 27.01 17.13
CA LEU A 236 6.81 28.46 17.31
C LEU A 236 7.60 29.03 16.12
N ASP A 237 6.94 29.84 15.31
CA ASP A 237 7.61 30.60 14.26
C ASP A 237 7.87 32.03 14.78
N PHE A 238 9.09 32.49 14.61
CA PHE A 238 9.49 33.83 15.01
C PHE A 238 10.28 34.54 13.93
N GLY A 239 10.12 35.84 13.85
CA GLY A 239 10.88 36.73 12.99
C GLY A 239 11.36 37.94 13.78
N VAL A 240 12.60 38.35 13.58
CA VAL A 240 13.22 39.47 14.30
C VAL A 240 13.91 40.39 13.31
N TRP A 241 13.62 41.69 13.43
CA TRP A 241 14.19 42.79 12.63
C TRP A 241 14.04 42.66 11.11
N ASN A 242 13.07 41.87 10.60
CA ASN A 242 12.95 41.51 9.19
C ASN A 242 14.21 40.87 8.58
N ARG A 243 15.11 40.34 9.40
CA ARG A 243 16.40 39.78 8.96
C ARG A 243 16.60 38.34 9.39
N ILE A 244 16.06 37.97 10.54
CA ILE A 244 16.20 36.64 11.11
C ILE A 244 14.81 36.02 11.22
N ASN A 245 14.63 34.86 10.60
CA ASN A 245 13.43 34.06 10.75
C ASN A 245 13.82 32.66 11.22
N GLY A 246 13.05 32.10 12.13
CA GLY A 246 13.29 30.78 12.65
C GLY A 246 11.99 30.07 13.03
N THR A 247 12.08 28.76 13.09
CA THR A 247 11.00 27.89 13.58
C THR A 247 11.59 26.91 14.58
N LEU A 248 10.98 26.83 15.75
CA LEU A 248 11.26 25.80 16.74
C LEU A 248 10.09 24.83 16.76
N THR A 249 10.37 23.54 16.54
CA THR A 249 9.33 22.52 16.49
C THR A 249 9.65 21.37 17.44
N TYR A 250 8.69 21.05 18.29
CA TYR A 250 8.63 19.81 19.04
C TYR A 250 7.64 18.87 18.37
N TYR A 251 8.03 17.61 18.17
CA TYR A 251 7.12 16.59 17.65
C TYR A 251 7.22 15.29 18.44
N ASN A 252 6.11 14.57 18.52
CA ASN A 252 6.04 13.23 19.08
C ASN A 252 5.17 12.35 18.18
N ASN A 253 5.76 11.26 17.71
CA ASN A 253 5.09 10.26 16.90
C ASN A 253 5.06 8.93 17.64
N TYR A 254 3.88 8.33 17.72
CA TYR A 254 3.67 7.03 18.34
C TYR A 254 2.95 6.09 17.38
N CYS A 255 3.67 5.06 16.94
CA CYS A 255 3.16 4.01 16.04
C CYS A 255 2.68 2.82 16.88
N TYR A 256 1.50 2.29 16.56
CA TYR A 256 0.93 1.13 17.21
C TYR A 256 0.10 0.29 16.23
N ASP A 257 -0.31 -0.89 16.66
CA ASP A 257 -0.97 -1.88 15.81
C ASP A 257 -0.12 -2.26 14.58
N LEU A 258 1.22 -2.25 14.76
CA LEU A 258 2.16 -2.56 13.69
C LEU A 258 1.98 -4.01 13.22
N LEU A 259 2.07 -4.19 11.91
CA LEU A 259 2.07 -5.51 11.29
C LEU A 259 3.48 -6.08 11.33
N GLY A 260 3.61 -7.30 11.80
CA GLY A 260 4.88 -8.01 11.88
C GLY A 260 4.66 -9.50 11.65
N ASN A 261 5.71 -10.18 11.19
CA ASN A 261 5.72 -11.63 11.13
C ASN A 261 5.90 -12.17 12.55
N THR A 262 4.99 -13.02 13.01
CA THR A 262 5.25 -13.86 14.17
C THR A 262 6.18 -14.98 13.74
N LEU A 263 7.30 -15.09 14.41
CA LEU A 263 8.23 -16.22 14.28
C LEU A 263 7.60 -17.50 14.81
#